data_25b4fef4734ee009b3d1f5b64831255d
#
_entry.id   25b4fef4734ee009b3d1f5b64831255d
#
_cell.length_a   1.000
_cell.length_b   1.000
_cell.length_c   1.000
_cell.angle_alpha   90.00
_cell.angle_beta   90.00
_cell.angle_gamma   90.00
#
_symmetry.space_group_name_H-M   'P 1'
#
loop_
_entity.id
_entity.type
_entity.pdbx_description
1 polymer ?
#
loop_
_entity_poly.entity_id
_entity_poly.type
_entity_poly.pdbx_seq_one_letter_code
_entity_poly.pdbx_strand_id
1 'polypeptide(L)'
;NRVIINADDFGIHTEVNQAVIEACDQGVLTSTSLLANGPAFDEAVDLAGIGIHLILVGSLPTVLSAREVPTLVQPDGLLPESYTEVIKRACQGKLDYGQVYRELDAQMEKIMATGLPIDHLDSHQHPHVLP
;
A
#
# COMPACT_ATOMS: atom_id res chain seq x y z
N ASN A 1 -2.17 0.44 -29.98
CA ASN A 1 -2.44 -0.12 -28.66
C ASN A 1 -1.40 0.46 -27.68
N ARG A 2 -1.83 0.87 -26.49
CA ARG A 2 -0.93 1.26 -25.40
C ARG A 2 -0.94 0.13 -24.36
N VAL A 3 0.23 -0.14 -23.76
CA VAL A 3 0.40 -1.09 -22.67
C VAL A 3 0.83 -0.28 -21.46
N ILE A 4 0.24 -0.56 -20.30
CA ILE A 4 0.70 -0.05 -19.01
C ILE A 4 1.49 -1.18 -18.36
N ILE A 5 2.73 -0.88 -17.96
CA ILE A 5 3.59 -1.77 -17.17
C ILE A 5 3.78 -1.07 -15.83
N ASN A 6 3.14 -1.60 -14.78
CA ASN A 6 3.16 -1.03 -13.44
C ASN A 6 4.18 -1.77 -12.55
N ALA A 7 4.85 -1.05 -11.68
CA ALA A 7 5.61 -1.61 -10.57
C ALA A 7 4.85 -1.33 -9.28
N ASP A 8 4.50 -2.38 -8.56
CA ASP A 8 3.88 -2.33 -7.24
C ASP A 8 4.94 -2.09 -6.14
N ASP A 9 4.48 -1.83 -4.92
CA ASP A 9 5.29 -1.75 -3.70
C ASP A 9 6.39 -0.65 -3.70
N PHE A 10 6.24 0.41 -4.50
CA PHE A 10 7.15 1.56 -4.45
C PHE A 10 7.08 2.20 -3.05
N GLY A 11 8.22 2.45 -2.43
CA GLY A 11 8.30 2.91 -1.04
C GLY A 11 8.55 1.80 0.00
N ILE A 12 8.56 0.52 -0.41
CA ILE A 12 8.78 -0.59 0.53
C ILE A 12 10.25 -0.68 0.99
N HIS A 13 11.21 -0.38 0.11
CA HIS A 13 12.64 -0.44 0.40
C HIS A 13 13.43 0.45 -0.56
N THR A 14 14.53 1.04 -0.08
CA THR A 14 15.41 1.92 -0.89
C THR A 14 15.87 1.25 -2.19
N GLU A 15 16.27 -0.02 -2.14
CA GLU A 15 16.72 -0.75 -3.35
C GLU A 15 15.58 -0.99 -4.34
N VAL A 16 14.35 -1.19 -3.86
CA VAL A 16 13.16 -1.30 -4.71
C VAL A 16 12.88 0.05 -5.37
N ASN A 17 12.96 1.15 -4.61
CA ASN A 17 12.79 2.50 -5.14
C ASN A 17 13.81 2.78 -6.26
N GLN A 18 15.08 2.46 -6.05
CA GLN A 18 16.13 2.64 -7.06
C GLN A 18 15.85 1.84 -8.33
N ALA A 19 15.45 0.56 -8.19
CA ALA A 19 15.11 -0.29 -9.32
C ALA A 19 13.91 0.23 -10.11
N VAL A 20 12.88 0.74 -9.42
CA VAL A 20 11.69 1.35 -10.06
C VAL A 20 12.09 2.60 -10.84
N ILE A 21 12.88 3.50 -10.23
CA ILE A 21 13.37 4.73 -10.88
C ILE A 21 14.17 4.37 -12.14
N GLU A 22 15.12 3.46 -12.03
CA GLU A 22 15.94 3.03 -13.17
C GLU A 22 15.08 2.44 -14.30
N ALA A 23 14.11 1.60 -13.98
CA ALA A 23 13.21 1.00 -14.96
C ALA A 23 12.29 2.02 -15.63
N CYS A 24 11.86 3.07 -14.91
CA CYS A 24 11.13 4.21 -15.48
C CYS A 24 12.01 5.02 -16.43
N ASP A 25 13.24 5.35 -16.03
CA ASP A 25 14.21 6.12 -16.83
C ASP A 25 14.58 5.39 -18.12
N GLN A 26 14.66 4.05 -18.07
CA GLN A 26 14.91 3.21 -19.25
C GLN A 26 13.66 3.01 -20.13
N GLY A 27 12.50 3.53 -19.72
CA GLY A 27 11.25 3.38 -20.45
C GLY A 27 10.62 1.98 -20.43
N VAL A 28 11.03 1.14 -19.47
CA VAL A 28 10.47 -0.19 -19.26
C VAL A 28 9.16 -0.09 -18.49
N LEU A 29 9.13 0.71 -17.42
CA LEU A 29 7.92 1.01 -16.64
C LEU A 29 7.23 2.26 -17.15
N THR A 30 5.91 2.25 -17.12
CA THR A 30 5.06 3.38 -17.49
C THR A 30 4.21 3.86 -16.32
N SER A 31 4.24 3.16 -15.21
CA SER A 31 3.45 3.43 -14.00
C SER A 31 4.10 2.78 -12.78
N THR A 32 3.79 3.28 -11.59
CA THR A 32 4.14 2.66 -10.30
C THR A 32 3.09 3.00 -9.25
N SER A 33 2.94 2.16 -8.23
CA SER A 33 2.01 2.38 -7.12
C SER A 33 2.75 2.49 -5.80
N LEU A 34 2.50 3.59 -5.08
CA LEU A 34 3.20 4.01 -3.87
C LEU A 34 2.53 3.47 -2.60
N LEU A 35 3.32 2.88 -1.73
CA LEU A 35 2.95 2.37 -0.41
C LEU A 35 3.08 3.46 0.66
N ALA A 36 1.97 3.91 1.25
CA ALA A 36 1.98 4.86 2.37
C ALA A 36 2.70 4.33 3.62
N ASN A 37 2.66 3.03 3.83
CA ASN A 37 3.17 2.32 5.01
C ASN A 37 4.63 1.88 4.86
N GLY A 38 5.23 2.07 3.68
CA GLY A 38 6.58 1.60 3.40
C GLY A 38 7.63 2.39 4.17
N PRO A 39 8.68 1.72 4.71
CA PRO A 39 9.76 2.39 5.45
C PRO A 39 10.62 3.33 4.58
N ALA A 40 10.58 3.17 3.25
CA ALA A 40 11.27 4.03 2.29
C ALA A 40 10.31 4.98 1.54
N PHE A 41 9.13 5.29 2.14
CA PHE A 41 8.12 6.16 1.56
C PHE A 41 8.68 7.55 1.21
N ASP A 42 9.39 8.19 2.12
CA ASP A 42 9.88 9.56 1.94
C ASP A 42 10.88 9.68 0.78
N GLU A 43 11.62 8.61 0.47
CA GLU A 43 12.53 8.55 -0.67
C GLU A 43 11.79 8.38 -2.01
N ALA A 44 10.57 7.85 -1.96
CA ALA A 44 9.78 7.50 -3.15
C ALA A 44 8.97 8.68 -3.71
N VAL A 45 8.80 9.75 -2.95
CA VAL A 45 7.85 10.85 -3.23
C VAL A 45 8.24 11.71 -4.45
N ASP A 46 9.45 11.60 -4.97
CA ASP A 46 9.97 12.47 -6.04
C ASP A 46 9.61 12.03 -7.48
N LEU A 47 8.84 10.94 -7.67
CA LEU A 47 8.45 10.45 -9.00
C LEU A 47 7.05 10.92 -9.42
N ALA A 48 6.91 11.28 -10.71
CA ALA A 48 5.63 11.66 -11.33
C ALA A 48 4.88 10.44 -11.90
N GLY A 49 3.53 10.45 -11.86
CA GLY A 49 2.70 9.39 -12.43
C GLY A 49 2.57 8.17 -11.51
N ILE A 50 2.11 8.40 -10.29
CA ILE A 50 2.06 7.42 -9.20
C ILE A 50 0.61 7.04 -8.90
N GLY A 51 0.36 5.74 -8.75
CA GLY A 51 -0.85 5.20 -8.13
C GLY A 51 -0.73 5.09 -6.61
N ILE A 52 -1.85 4.85 -5.95
CA ILE A 52 -1.90 4.52 -4.52
C ILE A 52 -1.95 3.01 -4.37
N HIS A 53 -0.97 2.42 -3.68
CA HIS A 53 -0.93 1.00 -3.34
C HIS A 53 -1.45 0.78 -1.92
N LEU A 54 -2.74 0.42 -1.79
CA LEU A 54 -3.37 0.18 -0.50
C LEU A 54 -2.96 -1.17 0.09
N ILE A 55 -2.70 -1.22 1.39
CA ILE A 55 -2.35 -2.46 2.07
C ILE A 55 -3.20 -2.72 3.32
N LEU A 56 -3.50 -3.99 3.55
CA LEU A 56 -4.03 -4.53 4.81
C LEU A 56 -3.22 -5.76 5.26
N VAL A 57 -2.14 -6.07 4.55
CA VAL A 57 -1.26 -7.23 4.77
C VAL A 57 0.18 -6.87 4.39
N GLY A 58 1.14 -7.78 4.60
CA GLY A 58 2.53 -7.60 4.18
C GLY A 58 3.50 -7.33 5.34
N SER A 59 3.11 -7.59 6.59
CA SER A 59 3.98 -7.42 7.78
C SER A 59 4.58 -6.02 7.93
N LEU A 60 3.84 -5.00 7.47
CA LEU A 60 4.19 -3.59 7.59
C LEU A 60 3.38 -2.91 8.72
N PRO A 61 3.86 -1.78 9.27
CA PRO A 61 3.07 -1.00 10.22
C PRO A 61 1.85 -0.39 9.53
N THR A 62 0.80 -0.07 10.29
CA THR A 62 -0.31 0.76 9.84
C THR A 62 0.09 2.25 9.84
N VAL A 63 -0.56 3.08 9.03
CA VAL A 63 -0.41 4.55 9.07
C VAL A 63 -0.97 5.09 10.39
N LEU A 64 -2.14 4.59 10.79
CA LEU A 64 -2.70 4.85 12.11
C LEU A 64 -1.93 4.05 13.17
N SER A 65 -1.96 4.51 14.42
CA SER A 65 -1.35 3.73 15.50
C SER A 65 -2.06 2.37 15.68
N ALA A 66 -1.32 1.33 16.06
CA ALA A 66 -1.88 0.01 16.35
C ALA A 66 -2.99 0.03 17.43
N ARG A 67 -3.03 1.06 18.28
CA ARG A 67 -4.08 1.25 19.29
C ARG A 67 -5.40 1.74 18.69
N GLU A 68 -5.36 2.44 17.58
CA GLU A 68 -6.54 2.95 16.87
C GLU A 68 -7.17 1.89 15.97
N VAL A 69 -6.36 0.92 15.52
CA VAL A 69 -6.78 -0.15 14.60
C VAL A 69 -6.40 -1.56 15.11
N PRO A 70 -6.72 -1.89 16.38
CA PRO A 70 -6.25 -3.13 17.02
C PRO A 70 -6.74 -4.42 16.35
N THR A 71 -7.84 -4.39 15.57
CA THR A 71 -8.32 -5.58 14.86
C THR A 71 -7.58 -5.85 13.56
N LEU A 72 -6.80 -4.87 13.05
CA LEU A 72 -6.02 -5.01 11.83
C LEU A 72 -4.64 -5.61 12.08
N VAL A 73 -4.05 -5.32 13.24
CA VAL A 73 -2.67 -5.67 13.54
C VAL A 73 -2.54 -7.00 14.28
N GLN A 74 -1.34 -7.54 14.27
CA GLN A 74 -0.89 -8.68 15.06
C GLN A 74 -0.36 -8.24 16.44
N PRO A 75 -0.02 -9.15 17.36
CA PRO A 75 0.54 -8.80 18.66
C PRO A 75 1.85 -7.99 18.61
N ASP A 76 2.59 -8.08 17.52
CA ASP A 76 3.80 -7.28 17.25
C ASP A 76 3.49 -5.86 16.75
N GLY A 77 2.22 -5.53 16.51
CA GLY A 77 1.76 -4.23 16.03
C GLY A 77 1.81 -4.06 14.51
N LEU A 78 2.15 -5.12 13.77
CA LEU A 78 2.22 -5.10 12.31
C LEU A 78 0.94 -5.69 11.67
N LEU A 79 0.68 -5.33 10.43
CA LEU A 79 -0.34 -5.97 9.60
C LEU A 79 -0.02 -7.47 9.43
N PRO A 80 -1.03 -8.34 9.23
CA PRO A 80 -0.81 -9.74 8.89
C PRO A 80 0.05 -9.92 7.65
N GLU A 81 0.82 -11.01 7.57
CA GLU A 81 1.63 -11.32 6.40
C GLU A 81 0.76 -11.58 5.15
N SER A 82 -0.37 -12.28 5.34
CA SER A 82 -1.21 -12.74 4.23
C SER A 82 -2.68 -12.35 4.40
N TYR A 83 -3.35 -12.10 3.28
CA TYR A 83 -4.79 -11.83 3.21
C TYR A 83 -5.66 -12.97 3.80
N THR A 84 -5.15 -14.19 3.86
CA THR A 84 -5.87 -15.32 4.46
C THR A 84 -6.20 -15.10 5.93
N GLU A 85 -5.31 -14.44 6.68
CA GLU A 85 -5.58 -14.09 8.08
C GLU A 85 -6.64 -12.98 8.20
N VAL A 86 -6.63 -12.01 7.29
CA VAL A 86 -7.66 -10.95 7.24
C VAL A 86 -9.03 -11.57 6.95
N ILE A 87 -9.14 -12.46 5.95
CA ILE A 87 -10.38 -13.17 5.64
C ILE A 87 -10.86 -13.99 6.82
N LYS A 88 -9.95 -14.73 7.48
CA LYS A 88 -10.28 -15.51 8.67
C LYS A 88 -10.85 -14.64 9.79
N ARG A 89 -10.24 -13.48 10.06
CA ARG A 89 -10.76 -12.51 11.05
C ARG A 89 -12.14 -11.99 10.64
N ALA A 90 -12.34 -11.66 9.37
CA ALA A 90 -13.62 -11.23 8.84
C ALA A 90 -14.71 -12.31 9.03
N CYS A 91 -14.45 -13.54 8.62
CA CYS A 91 -15.37 -14.68 8.78
C CYS A 91 -15.70 -15.00 10.26
N GLN A 92 -14.78 -14.71 11.18
CA GLN A 92 -14.98 -14.89 12.61
C GLN A 92 -15.66 -13.68 13.30
N GLY A 93 -15.98 -12.62 12.56
CA GLY A 93 -16.54 -11.39 13.13
C GLY A 93 -15.53 -10.62 14.02
N LYS A 94 -14.23 -10.85 13.85
CA LYS A 94 -13.14 -10.23 14.62
C LYS A 94 -12.51 -9.03 13.93
N LEU A 95 -12.92 -8.73 12.71
CA LEU A 95 -12.45 -7.58 11.94
C LEU A 95 -13.47 -6.43 12.07
N ASP A 96 -13.01 -5.29 12.55
CA ASP A 96 -13.80 -4.06 12.56
C ASP A 96 -13.62 -3.32 11.23
N TYR A 97 -14.66 -3.34 10.41
CA TYR A 97 -14.66 -2.65 9.10
C TYR A 97 -14.51 -1.12 9.22
N GLY A 98 -14.91 -0.53 10.34
CA GLY A 98 -14.66 0.89 10.61
C GLY A 98 -13.17 1.17 10.77
N GLN A 99 -12.39 0.25 11.35
CA GLN A 99 -10.94 0.36 11.43
C GLN A 99 -10.29 0.17 10.06
N VAL A 100 -10.78 -0.79 9.25
CA VAL A 100 -10.32 -0.97 7.85
C VAL A 100 -10.49 0.33 7.07
N TYR A 101 -11.69 0.93 7.13
CA TYR A 101 -11.97 2.18 6.43
C TYR A 101 -11.02 3.31 6.86
N ARG A 102 -10.86 3.53 8.17
CA ARG A 102 -10.00 4.60 8.69
C ARG A 102 -8.53 4.41 8.30
N GLU A 103 -8.03 3.17 8.32
CA GLU A 103 -6.65 2.89 7.92
C GLU A 103 -6.43 3.15 6.43
N LEU A 104 -7.34 2.66 5.56
CA LEU A 104 -7.23 2.89 4.13
C LEU A 104 -7.36 4.37 3.77
N ASP A 105 -8.25 5.09 4.46
CA ASP A 105 -8.40 6.55 4.33
C ASP A 105 -7.11 7.28 4.73
N ALA A 106 -6.51 6.92 5.85
CA ALA A 106 -5.23 7.48 6.30
C ALA A 106 -4.07 7.20 5.33
N GLN A 107 -4.05 6.01 4.70
CA GLN A 107 -3.06 5.69 3.65
C GLN A 107 -3.24 6.61 2.43
N MET A 108 -4.48 6.79 1.97
CA MET A 108 -4.79 7.70 0.86
C MET A 108 -4.43 9.14 1.21
N GLU A 109 -4.86 9.64 2.38
CA GLU A 109 -4.55 11.01 2.82
C GLU A 109 -3.05 11.26 2.89
N LYS A 110 -2.27 10.32 3.42
CA LYS A 110 -0.80 10.44 3.50
C LYS A 110 -0.16 10.61 2.12
N ILE A 111 -0.58 9.81 1.12
CA ILE A 111 -0.07 9.93 -0.25
C ILE A 111 -0.57 11.21 -0.91
N MET A 112 -1.86 11.54 -0.78
CA MET A 112 -2.42 12.77 -1.36
C MET A 112 -1.78 14.04 -0.79
N ALA A 113 -1.37 14.02 0.47
CA ALA A 113 -0.67 15.15 1.12
C ALA A 113 0.70 15.47 0.50
N THR A 114 1.29 14.54 -0.26
CA THR A 114 2.54 14.78 -1.01
C THR A 114 2.34 15.75 -2.19
N GLY A 115 1.11 15.92 -2.67
CA GLY A 115 0.79 16.71 -3.85
C GLY A 115 1.12 16.05 -5.18
N LEU A 116 1.51 14.77 -5.18
CA LEU A 116 1.76 14.00 -6.40
C LEU A 116 0.50 13.85 -7.25
N PRO A 117 0.61 13.84 -8.57
CA PRO A 117 -0.52 13.59 -9.46
C PRO A 117 -0.88 12.09 -9.45
N ILE A 118 -1.86 11.73 -8.62
CA ILE A 118 -2.37 10.35 -8.50
C ILE A 118 -3.30 10.07 -9.68
N ASP A 119 -3.07 8.96 -10.38
CA ASP A 119 -3.85 8.58 -11.58
C ASP A 119 -4.58 7.24 -11.46
N HIS A 120 -4.21 6.39 -10.48
CA HIS A 120 -4.89 5.12 -10.22
C HIS A 120 -4.78 4.67 -8.77
N LEU A 121 -5.50 3.59 -8.45
CA LEU A 121 -5.49 2.95 -7.14
C LEU A 121 -5.52 1.44 -7.34
N ASP A 122 -4.66 0.74 -6.61
CA ASP A 122 -4.63 -0.72 -6.54
C ASP A 122 -4.41 -1.22 -5.10
N SER A 123 -4.14 -2.49 -4.90
CA SER A 123 -3.88 -3.01 -3.55
C SER A 123 -2.96 -4.22 -3.53
N HIS A 124 -2.14 -4.28 -2.51
CA HIS A 124 -1.21 -5.38 -2.22
C HIS A 124 -1.95 -6.70 -2.04
N GLN A 125 -1.50 -7.76 -2.74
CA GLN A 125 -2.13 -9.08 -2.79
C GLN A 125 -3.60 -9.08 -3.28
N HIS A 126 -4.10 -7.98 -3.83
CA HIS A 126 -5.39 -7.82 -4.49
C HIS A 126 -6.63 -8.31 -3.71
N PRO A 127 -6.75 -8.15 -2.37
CA PRO A 127 -7.90 -8.62 -1.60
C PRO A 127 -9.22 -7.95 -2.02
N HIS A 128 -9.15 -6.78 -2.65
CA HIS A 128 -10.31 -6.02 -3.13
C HIS A 128 -11.06 -6.69 -4.30
N VAL A 129 -10.45 -7.67 -4.98
CA VAL A 129 -11.09 -8.43 -6.08
C VAL A 129 -11.71 -9.75 -5.61
N LEU A 130 -11.59 -10.09 -4.33
CA LEU A 130 -12.24 -11.28 -3.76
C LEU A 130 -13.73 -11.03 -3.60
N PRO A 131 -14.59 -12.04 -3.91
CA PRO A 131 -16.04 -11.93 -3.81
C PRO A 131 -16.51 -11.81 -2.35
#